data_6365b9a4f89642ecc08c3647138e4e17
#
_entry.id   6365b9a4f89642ecc08c3647138e4e17
#
_cell.length_a   1.000
_cell.length_b   1.000
_cell.length_c   1.000
_cell.angle_alpha   90.00
_cell.angle_beta   90.00
_cell.angle_gamma   90.00
#
_symmetry.space_group_name_H-M   'P 1'
#
loop_
_entity.id
_entity.type
_entity.pdbx_description
1 polymer ?
#
loop_
_entity_poly.entity_id
_entity_poly.type
_entity_poly.pdbx_seq_one_letter_code
_entity_poly.pdbx_strand_id
1 'polypeptide(L)'
;MPNRKPRILIIDDDNGFCRLVKGHMERAGFEVVSANTAEEGIAFVLANSFDVIILDHVLPEQDGLTLLSELQSGQRAAPVVYLTGSQDSRVAVAALKAGAADYVVKDVHGDVLILLEKAVTNAMFATAIKRDKERAEAEVRIARDEFKALAEERALLLREVNHRVSNSLQLIASLLHFQGDISGNADVKAALKEANGRVLAVARVHRSLYTSLDVRWVSLADYLSNLIRDLQNVSSGGGDHQSTITFVCDQIQTGPDAAVAIGIVATELVLNALKHAYPKEPGPVRVTLQAYGSEIELAVEDDGVGCLDGIDGKRRRGLGQRIIAGMADKLEGCLRYEELNPGTRAVLTFPIGNQIKVLTNVPAAS
;
A
#
# COMPACT_ATOMS: atom_id res chain seq x y z
N MET A 1 -2.64 20.53 -29.84
CA MET A 1 -1.60 20.96 -30.82
C MET A 1 -2.32 21.58 -31.99
N PRO A 2 -1.93 22.76 -32.47
CA PRO A 2 -2.59 23.38 -33.61
C PRO A 2 -2.45 22.51 -34.85
N ASN A 3 -3.46 22.50 -35.62
CA ASN A 3 -3.82 21.77 -36.84
C ASN A 3 -2.75 21.81 -37.94
N ARG A 4 -1.55 21.19 -37.68
CA ARG A 4 -0.51 21.01 -38.68
C ARG A 4 -0.93 19.84 -39.58
N LYS A 5 -0.92 20.04 -40.92
CA LYS A 5 -1.08 18.93 -41.84
C LYS A 5 0.03 17.91 -41.64
N PRO A 6 -0.31 16.61 -41.60
CA PRO A 6 0.74 15.56 -41.50
C PRO A 6 1.64 15.61 -42.74
N ARG A 7 2.96 15.43 -42.53
CA ARG A 7 3.98 15.50 -43.55
C ARG A 7 4.44 14.12 -43.99
N ILE A 8 4.40 13.85 -45.26
CA ILE A 8 4.83 12.61 -45.89
C ILE A 8 6.07 12.90 -46.73
N LEU A 9 7.09 12.06 -46.60
CA LEU A 9 8.18 11.99 -47.57
C LEU A 9 7.96 10.78 -48.46
N ILE A 10 7.98 10.96 -49.79
CA ILE A 10 8.03 9.88 -50.77
C ILE A 10 9.42 9.81 -51.37
N ILE A 11 10.05 8.62 -51.36
CA ILE A 11 11.35 8.34 -51.95
C ILE A 11 11.12 7.32 -53.06
N ASP A 12 11.21 7.75 -54.30
CA ASP A 12 10.88 6.97 -55.49
C ASP A 12 11.47 7.66 -56.73
N ASP A 13 12.16 6.94 -57.60
CA ASP A 13 12.79 7.49 -58.78
C ASP A 13 11.83 7.75 -59.95
N ASP A 14 10.59 7.20 -59.88
CA ASP A 14 9.54 7.50 -60.85
C ASP A 14 8.85 8.83 -60.51
N ASN A 15 9.30 9.88 -61.18
CA ASN A 15 8.73 11.21 -61.08
C ASN A 15 7.22 11.28 -61.45
N GLY A 16 6.76 10.37 -62.34
CA GLY A 16 5.35 10.28 -62.72
C GLY A 16 4.51 9.75 -61.59
N PHE A 17 4.94 8.68 -60.97
CA PHE A 17 4.30 8.10 -59.76
C PHE A 17 4.34 9.04 -58.58
N CYS A 18 5.46 9.69 -58.32
CA CYS A 18 5.57 10.71 -57.27
C CYS A 18 4.55 11.81 -57.40
N ARG A 19 4.33 12.32 -58.64
CA ARG A 19 3.30 13.36 -58.90
C ARG A 19 1.88 12.85 -58.65
N LEU A 20 1.59 11.60 -59.04
CA LEU A 20 0.26 10.98 -58.76
C LEU A 20 -0.01 10.83 -57.29
N VAL A 21 0.96 10.26 -56.56
CA VAL A 21 0.88 10.10 -55.08
C VAL A 21 0.72 11.46 -54.40
N LYS A 22 1.58 12.42 -54.76
CA LYS A 22 1.51 13.79 -54.21
C LYS A 22 0.14 14.40 -54.42
N GLY A 23 -0.39 14.39 -55.65
CA GLY A 23 -1.71 14.97 -55.93
C GLY A 23 -2.85 14.26 -55.20
N HIS A 24 -2.77 12.94 -54.97
CA HIS A 24 -3.76 12.18 -54.22
C HIS A 24 -3.68 12.51 -52.72
N MET A 25 -2.53 12.43 -52.10
CA MET A 25 -2.30 12.67 -50.67
C MET A 25 -2.55 14.13 -50.27
N GLU A 26 -2.21 15.10 -51.10
CA GLU A 26 -2.51 16.51 -50.84
C GLU A 26 -4.04 16.76 -50.81
N ARG A 27 -4.82 16.08 -51.66
CA ARG A 27 -6.32 16.12 -51.60
C ARG A 27 -6.84 15.43 -50.33
N ALA A 28 -6.15 14.42 -49.85
CA ALA A 28 -6.46 13.74 -48.56
C ALA A 28 -6.00 14.55 -47.33
N GLY A 29 -5.40 15.73 -47.54
CA GLY A 29 -5.04 16.63 -46.42
C GLY A 29 -3.60 16.53 -45.92
N PHE A 30 -2.73 15.79 -46.59
CA PHE A 30 -1.31 15.67 -46.25
C PHE A 30 -0.47 16.76 -46.93
N GLU A 31 0.72 17.02 -46.36
CA GLU A 31 1.80 17.76 -47.02
C GLU A 31 2.82 16.76 -47.53
N VAL A 32 3.14 16.77 -48.84
CA VAL A 32 4.02 15.75 -49.46
C VAL A 32 5.26 16.39 -50.03
N VAL A 33 6.40 15.85 -49.62
CA VAL A 33 7.72 16.13 -50.17
C VAL A 33 8.19 14.89 -50.93
N SER A 34 8.82 15.04 -52.07
CA SER A 34 9.36 13.94 -52.89
C SER A 34 10.89 14.03 -52.99
N ALA A 35 11.54 12.89 -52.91
CA ALA A 35 12.95 12.66 -53.16
C ALA A 35 13.08 11.62 -54.29
N ASN A 36 13.98 11.83 -55.24
CA ASN A 36 14.14 10.92 -56.38
C ASN A 36 15.36 9.96 -56.18
N THR A 37 16.13 10.15 -55.13
CA THR A 37 17.28 9.32 -54.76
C THR A 37 17.30 9.02 -53.29
N ALA A 38 18.00 7.96 -52.90
CA ALA A 38 18.22 7.61 -51.49
C ALA A 38 18.93 8.73 -50.71
N GLU A 39 19.95 9.35 -51.31
CA GLU A 39 20.73 10.44 -50.70
C GLU A 39 19.84 11.67 -50.40
N GLU A 40 19.00 12.07 -51.36
CA GLU A 40 18.06 13.17 -51.21
C GLU A 40 17.03 12.86 -50.08
N GLY A 41 16.54 11.61 -50.05
CA GLY A 41 15.64 11.12 -49.00
C GLY A 41 16.26 11.21 -47.62
N ILE A 42 17.50 10.74 -47.45
CA ILE A 42 18.24 10.84 -46.19
C ILE A 42 18.46 12.30 -45.78
N ALA A 43 18.88 13.15 -46.74
CA ALA A 43 19.09 14.57 -46.47
C ALA A 43 17.79 15.27 -45.98
N PHE A 44 16.65 14.93 -46.56
CA PHE A 44 15.36 15.45 -46.11
C PHE A 44 15.01 14.96 -44.71
N VAL A 45 15.20 13.69 -44.37
CA VAL A 45 14.94 13.12 -43.05
C VAL A 45 15.83 13.75 -41.96
N LEU A 46 17.09 14.06 -42.30
CA LEU A 46 18.01 14.73 -41.36
C LEU A 46 17.64 16.19 -41.12
N ALA A 47 17.16 16.90 -42.18
CA ALA A 47 16.83 18.31 -42.10
C ALA A 47 15.39 18.58 -41.58
N ASN A 48 14.48 17.61 -41.66
CA ASN A 48 13.06 17.80 -41.38
C ASN A 48 12.46 16.63 -40.61
N SER A 49 11.30 16.85 -40.00
CA SER A 49 10.51 15.78 -39.42
C SER A 49 9.35 15.42 -40.35
N PHE A 50 9.17 14.13 -40.55
CA PHE A 50 8.05 13.56 -41.30
C PHE A 50 7.21 12.67 -40.38
N ASP A 51 5.90 12.58 -40.68
CA ASP A 51 4.98 11.73 -39.93
C ASP A 51 4.94 10.32 -40.50
N VAL A 52 5.20 10.16 -41.82
CA VAL A 52 5.38 8.88 -42.53
C VAL A 52 6.35 9.06 -43.68
N ILE A 53 7.08 7.99 -44.00
CA ILE A 53 7.93 7.88 -45.18
C ILE A 53 7.34 6.81 -46.10
N ILE A 54 7.16 7.10 -47.36
CA ILE A 54 6.84 6.15 -48.42
C ILE A 54 8.13 5.84 -49.14
N LEU A 55 8.54 4.57 -49.22
CA LEU A 55 9.83 4.16 -49.75
C LEU A 55 9.66 3.12 -50.85
N ASP A 56 10.17 3.39 -52.01
CA ASP A 56 10.22 2.41 -53.10
C ASP A 56 11.29 1.33 -52.88
N HIS A 57 11.02 0.13 -53.38
CA HIS A 57 11.93 -0.97 -53.34
C HIS A 57 13.14 -0.76 -54.27
N VAL A 58 12.92 -0.28 -55.51
CA VAL A 58 13.92 -0.12 -56.52
C VAL A 58 14.32 1.35 -56.60
N LEU A 59 15.54 1.66 -56.17
CA LEU A 59 16.15 2.96 -56.32
C LEU A 59 17.45 2.84 -57.17
N PRO A 60 17.86 3.89 -57.92
CA PRO A 60 18.95 3.79 -58.89
C PRO A 60 20.31 3.37 -58.30
N GLU A 61 20.59 3.74 -57.06
CA GLU A 61 21.92 3.60 -56.44
C GLU A 61 21.95 2.67 -55.23
N GLN A 62 20.81 2.37 -54.65
CA GLN A 62 20.72 1.60 -53.42
C GLN A 62 19.40 0.79 -53.34
N ASP A 63 19.49 -0.43 -52.84
CA ASP A 63 18.27 -1.23 -52.53
C ASP A 63 17.45 -0.58 -51.42
N GLY A 64 16.15 -0.46 -51.65
CA GLY A 64 15.20 0.10 -50.69
C GLY A 64 15.23 -0.58 -49.32
N LEU A 65 15.54 -1.90 -49.23
CA LEU A 65 15.70 -2.60 -47.95
C LEU A 65 16.88 -2.10 -47.11
N THR A 66 18.00 -1.76 -47.82
CA THR A 66 19.18 -1.16 -47.19
C THR A 66 18.81 0.24 -46.61
N LEU A 67 18.19 1.07 -47.44
CA LEU A 67 17.75 2.41 -47.02
C LEU A 67 16.73 2.33 -45.86
N LEU A 68 15.79 1.37 -45.88
CA LEU A 68 14.86 1.14 -44.78
C LEU A 68 15.59 0.88 -43.48
N SER A 69 16.63 0.02 -43.48
CA SER A 69 17.41 -0.28 -42.29
C SER A 69 18.15 0.95 -41.75
N GLU A 70 18.65 1.82 -42.62
CA GLU A 70 19.30 3.08 -42.26
C GLU A 70 18.29 4.06 -41.62
N LEU A 71 17.11 4.22 -42.23
CA LEU A 71 16.06 5.08 -41.72
C LEU A 71 15.53 4.62 -40.37
N GLN A 72 15.51 3.32 -40.10
CA GLN A 72 15.06 2.75 -38.82
C GLN A 72 16.08 2.85 -37.69
N SER A 73 17.38 3.05 -38.02
CA SER A 73 18.43 3.17 -36.98
C SER A 73 18.41 4.48 -36.21
N GLY A 74 17.63 5.49 -36.62
CA GLY A 74 17.50 6.80 -35.99
C GLY A 74 16.60 6.79 -34.74
N GLN A 75 16.98 7.56 -33.73
CA GLN A 75 16.18 7.69 -32.46
C GLN A 75 14.74 8.23 -32.63
N ARG A 76 14.37 8.76 -33.79
CA ARG A 76 13.05 9.31 -34.14
C ARG A 76 12.61 8.84 -35.53
N ALA A 77 12.77 7.56 -35.80
CA ALA A 77 12.35 7.01 -37.08
C ALA A 77 10.85 7.23 -37.30
N ALA A 78 10.51 7.89 -38.43
CA ALA A 78 9.13 7.93 -38.89
C ALA A 78 8.74 6.53 -39.38
N PRO A 79 7.45 6.13 -39.24
CA PRO A 79 7.02 4.85 -39.81
C PRO A 79 7.20 4.87 -41.33
N VAL A 80 7.67 3.75 -41.86
CA VAL A 80 7.93 3.58 -43.31
C VAL A 80 6.89 2.67 -43.92
N VAL A 81 6.16 3.18 -44.93
CA VAL A 81 5.30 2.36 -45.81
C VAL A 81 6.12 2.01 -47.04
N TYR A 82 6.32 0.71 -47.23
CA TYR A 82 7.20 0.21 -48.27
C TYR A 82 6.42 -0.04 -49.58
N LEU A 83 6.92 0.48 -50.71
CA LEU A 83 6.37 0.21 -52.03
C LEU A 83 7.18 -0.88 -52.74
N THR A 84 6.49 -1.79 -53.41
CA THR A 84 7.10 -2.83 -54.21
C THR A 84 6.40 -3.00 -55.57
N GLY A 85 7.12 -3.08 -56.65
CA GLY A 85 6.55 -3.37 -57.96
C GLY A 85 6.34 -4.85 -58.25
N SER A 86 6.80 -5.71 -57.37
CA SER A 86 6.76 -7.17 -57.54
C SER A 86 5.65 -7.80 -56.68
N GLN A 87 4.90 -8.72 -57.28
CA GLN A 87 4.00 -9.63 -56.54
C GLN A 87 4.79 -10.67 -55.71
N ASP A 88 6.12 -10.57 -55.63
CA ASP A 88 6.94 -11.48 -54.83
C ASP A 88 6.74 -11.17 -53.32
N SER A 89 5.96 -12.01 -52.70
CA SER A 89 5.67 -11.94 -51.26
C SER A 89 6.93 -11.97 -50.38
N ARG A 90 8.08 -12.43 -50.90
CA ARG A 90 9.36 -12.47 -50.19
C ARG A 90 9.88 -11.04 -49.89
N VAL A 91 9.74 -10.12 -50.86
CA VAL A 91 10.15 -8.71 -50.67
C VAL A 91 9.32 -8.02 -49.62
N ALA A 92 7.99 -8.22 -49.66
CA ALA A 92 7.07 -7.67 -48.67
C ALA A 92 7.39 -8.19 -47.25
N VAL A 93 7.61 -9.50 -47.10
CA VAL A 93 8.00 -10.10 -45.82
C VAL A 93 9.36 -9.59 -45.34
N ALA A 94 10.34 -9.41 -46.26
CA ALA A 94 11.65 -8.83 -45.93
C ALA A 94 11.51 -7.39 -45.42
N ALA A 95 10.71 -6.56 -46.07
CA ALA A 95 10.45 -5.17 -45.65
C ALA A 95 9.83 -5.09 -44.27
N LEU A 96 8.80 -5.90 -43.97
CA LEU A 96 8.19 -5.95 -42.62
C LEU A 96 9.18 -6.40 -41.56
N LYS A 97 10.04 -7.40 -41.86
CA LYS A 97 11.07 -7.83 -40.91
C LYS A 97 12.18 -6.79 -40.73
N ALA A 98 12.44 -5.97 -41.72
CA ALA A 98 13.38 -4.85 -41.65
C ALA A 98 12.80 -3.61 -40.95
N GLY A 99 11.53 -3.67 -40.50
CA GLY A 99 10.90 -2.62 -39.70
C GLY A 99 9.95 -1.71 -40.46
N ALA A 100 9.55 -2.03 -41.70
CA ALA A 100 8.48 -1.32 -42.36
C ALA A 100 7.15 -1.44 -41.56
N ALA A 101 6.44 -0.35 -41.45
CA ALA A 101 5.13 -0.32 -40.75
C ALA A 101 4.03 -1.03 -41.55
N ASP A 102 4.13 -0.94 -42.86
CA ASP A 102 3.24 -1.62 -43.82
C ASP A 102 3.89 -1.67 -45.20
N TYR A 103 3.29 -2.40 -46.14
CA TYR A 103 3.73 -2.40 -47.54
C TYR A 103 2.56 -2.29 -48.51
N VAL A 104 2.81 -1.75 -49.67
CA VAL A 104 1.83 -1.63 -50.77
C VAL A 104 2.49 -2.06 -52.09
N VAL A 105 1.76 -2.88 -52.85
CA VAL A 105 2.23 -3.30 -54.19
C VAL A 105 1.80 -2.26 -55.23
N LYS A 106 2.75 -1.78 -56.07
CA LYS A 106 2.45 -0.92 -57.21
C LYS A 106 1.76 -1.76 -58.28
N ASP A 107 0.41 -1.83 -58.21
CA ASP A 107 -0.38 -2.53 -59.24
C ASP A 107 -0.84 -1.60 -60.37
N VAL A 108 -0.95 -2.17 -61.55
CA VAL A 108 -1.36 -1.45 -62.80
C VAL A 108 -2.87 -1.15 -62.79
N HIS A 109 -3.64 -1.73 -61.85
CA HIS A 109 -5.11 -1.72 -61.86
C HIS A 109 -5.74 -0.50 -61.16
N GLY A 110 -4.96 0.47 -60.69
CA GLY A 110 -5.50 1.79 -60.25
C GLY A 110 -5.82 1.96 -58.78
N ASP A 111 -5.84 0.90 -57.96
CA ASP A 111 -6.23 0.98 -56.53
C ASP A 111 -5.04 1.33 -55.61
N VAL A 112 -3.82 1.39 -56.15
CA VAL A 112 -2.60 1.64 -55.39
C VAL A 112 -2.65 2.91 -54.53
N LEU A 113 -3.22 3.98 -55.02
CA LEU A 113 -3.30 5.25 -54.29
C LEU A 113 -4.21 5.16 -53.08
N ILE A 114 -5.33 4.45 -53.20
CA ILE A 114 -6.28 4.24 -52.11
C ILE A 114 -5.65 3.32 -51.01
N LEU A 115 -4.97 2.27 -51.47
CA LEU A 115 -4.24 1.35 -50.56
C LEU A 115 -3.10 2.05 -49.85
N LEU A 116 -2.40 2.92 -50.54
CA LEU A 116 -1.29 3.71 -49.98
C LEU A 116 -1.79 4.72 -48.93
N GLU A 117 -2.87 5.43 -49.23
CA GLU A 117 -3.51 6.36 -48.27
C GLU A 117 -3.91 5.61 -46.97
N LYS A 118 -4.51 4.42 -47.13
CA LYS A 118 -4.91 3.58 -46.00
C LYS A 118 -3.68 3.09 -45.19
N ALA A 119 -2.64 2.61 -45.87
CA ALA A 119 -1.41 2.16 -45.24
C ALA A 119 -0.71 3.30 -44.47
N VAL A 120 -0.61 4.49 -45.09
CA VAL A 120 -0.08 5.70 -44.46
C VAL A 120 -0.87 6.08 -43.21
N THR A 121 -2.19 6.13 -43.32
CA THR A 121 -3.06 6.48 -42.20
C THR A 121 -2.93 5.49 -41.05
N ASN A 122 -2.91 4.18 -41.35
CA ASN A 122 -2.74 3.14 -40.35
C ASN A 122 -1.37 3.22 -39.67
N ALA A 123 -0.28 3.43 -40.42
CA ALA A 123 1.07 3.56 -39.88
C ALA A 123 1.20 4.76 -38.94
N MET A 124 0.61 5.89 -39.29
CA MET A 124 0.54 7.08 -38.42
C MET A 124 -0.22 6.79 -37.14
N PHE A 125 -1.40 6.17 -37.25
CA PHE A 125 -2.26 5.88 -36.10
C PHE A 125 -1.60 4.89 -35.13
N ALA A 126 -1.01 3.82 -35.66
CA ALA A 126 -0.26 2.85 -34.86
C ALA A 126 0.91 3.50 -34.12
N THR A 127 1.64 4.40 -34.78
CA THR A 127 2.77 5.13 -34.19
C THR A 127 2.29 6.10 -33.11
N ALA A 128 1.18 6.79 -33.31
CA ALA A 128 0.58 7.69 -32.31
C ALA A 128 0.17 6.91 -31.05
N ILE A 129 -0.56 5.80 -31.21
CA ILE A 129 -0.96 4.93 -30.10
C ILE A 129 0.27 4.44 -29.32
N LYS A 130 1.31 3.98 -30.02
CA LYS A 130 2.54 3.50 -29.39
C LYS A 130 3.21 4.59 -28.55
N ARG A 131 3.32 5.81 -29.10
CA ARG A 131 3.90 6.96 -28.38
C ARG A 131 3.08 7.38 -27.17
N ASP A 132 1.77 7.40 -27.28
CA ASP A 132 0.86 7.75 -26.17
C ASP A 132 0.93 6.70 -25.07
N LYS A 133 1.00 5.41 -25.44
CA LYS A 133 1.20 4.32 -24.48
C LYS A 133 2.54 4.46 -23.74
N GLU A 134 3.65 4.67 -24.45
CA GLU A 134 4.99 4.83 -23.86
C GLU A 134 5.03 6.05 -22.92
N ARG A 135 4.35 7.16 -23.29
CA ARG A 135 4.22 8.34 -22.43
C ARG A 135 3.43 8.03 -21.17
N ALA A 136 2.27 7.39 -21.29
CA ALA A 136 1.44 7.03 -20.16
C ALA A 136 2.17 6.08 -19.20
N GLU A 137 2.89 5.08 -19.73
CA GLU A 137 3.70 4.16 -18.93
C GLU A 137 4.83 4.89 -18.18
N ALA A 138 5.46 5.87 -18.83
CA ALA A 138 6.50 6.68 -18.18
C ALA A 138 5.92 7.56 -17.06
N GLU A 139 4.78 8.20 -17.28
CA GLU A 139 4.08 8.99 -16.26
C GLU A 139 3.66 8.14 -15.04
N VAL A 140 3.08 6.95 -15.29
CA VAL A 140 2.72 6.00 -14.22
C VAL A 140 3.95 5.56 -13.42
N ARG A 141 5.08 5.30 -14.10
CA ARG A 141 6.32 4.93 -13.41
C ARG A 141 6.83 6.04 -12.50
N ILE A 142 6.87 7.28 -12.99
CA ILE A 142 7.29 8.44 -12.19
C ILE A 142 6.40 8.61 -10.97
N ALA A 143 5.07 8.63 -11.16
CA ALA A 143 4.10 8.79 -10.07
C ALA A 143 4.21 7.67 -9.03
N ARG A 144 4.46 6.43 -9.47
CA ARG A 144 4.67 5.29 -8.56
C ARG A 144 5.93 5.46 -7.72
N ASP A 145 7.03 5.90 -8.32
CA ASP A 145 8.31 6.06 -7.62
C ASP A 145 8.25 7.22 -6.62
N GLU A 146 7.58 8.33 -6.96
CA GLU A 146 7.28 9.43 -6.03
C GLU A 146 6.40 8.99 -4.87
N PHE A 147 5.33 8.21 -5.14
CA PHE A 147 4.45 7.69 -4.09
C PHE A 147 5.21 6.76 -3.13
N LYS A 148 6.10 5.92 -3.66
CA LYS A 148 6.93 5.03 -2.85
C LYS A 148 7.87 5.82 -1.94
N ALA A 149 8.55 6.83 -2.46
CA ALA A 149 9.44 7.70 -1.67
C ALA A 149 8.68 8.41 -0.54
N LEU A 150 7.49 8.96 -0.84
CA LEU A 150 6.64 9.61 0.17
C LEU A 150 6.14 8.64 1.24
N ALA A 151 5.80 7.40 0.86
CA ALA A 151 5.38 6.36 1.80
C ALA A 151 6.53 5.97 2.75
N GLU A 152 7.75 5.83 2.24
CA GLU A 152 8.95 5.54 3.03
C GLU A 152 9.28 6.70 4.00
N GLU A 153 9.23 7.93 3.55
CA GLU A 153 9.42 9.13 4.38
C GLU A 153 8.38 9.17 5.51
N ARG A 154 7.10 8.97 5.17
CA ARG A 154 6.02 8.93 6.17
C ARG A 154 6.24 7.83 7.21
N ALA A 155 6.71 6.66 6.81
CA ALA A 155 7.01 5.56 7.72
C ALA A 155 8.14 5.90 8.69
N LEU A 156 9.18 6.61 8.22
CA LEU A 156 10.27 7.08 9.06
C LEU A 156 9.79 8.12 10.08
N LEU A 157 9.00 9.10 9.66
CA LEU A 157 8.44 10.13 10.55
C LEU A 157 7.56 9.51 11.64
N LEU A 158 6.71 8.54 11.29
CA LEU A 158 5.88 7.83 12.27
C LEU A 158 6.73 7.07 13.29
N ARG A 159 7.83 6.45 12.91
CA ARG A 159 8.76 5.80 13.85
C ARG A 159 9.38 6.81 14.81
N GLU A 160 9.86 7.94 14.29
CA GLU A 160 10.47 8.98 15.11
C GLU A 160 9.48 9.53 16.15
N VAL A 161 8.22 9.80 15.73
CA VAL A 161 7.16 10.22 16.64
C VAL A 161 6.92 9.17 17.73
N ASN A 162 6.82 7.91 17.36
CA ASN A 162 6.61 6.80 18.29
C ASN A 162 7.77 6.63 19.27
N HIS A 163 9.00 6.78 18.82
CA HIS A 163 10.19 6.80 19.69
C HIS A 163 10.13 7.95 20.69
N ARG A 164 9.76 9.15 20.23
CA ARG A 164 9.63 10.34 21.11
C ARG A 164 8.53 10.17 22.14
N VAL A 165 7.37 9.61 21.75
CA VAL A 165 6.28 9.31 22.69
C VAL A 165 6.74 8.31 23.75
N SER A 166 7.40 7.22 23.36
CA SER A 166 7.94 6.24 24.30
C SER A 166 8.95 6.84 25.27
N ASN A 167 9.85 7.71 24.78
CA ASN A 167 10.84 8.39 25.61
C ASN A 167 10.16 9.37 26.59
N SER A 168 9.13 10.09 26.16
CA SER A 168 8.37 11.02 27.01
C SER A 168 7.64 10.27 28.12
N LEU A 169 7.03 9.11 27.82
CA LEU A 169 6.38 8.29 28.81
C LEU A 169 7.38 7.71 29.84
N GLN A 170 8.56 7.32 29.41
CA GLN A 170 9.62 6.88 30.33
C GLN A 170 10.10 8.00 31.25
N LEU A 171 10.24 9.22 30.72
CA LEU A 171 10.63 10.39 31.51
C LEU A 171 9.57 10.73 32.57
N ILE A 172 8.29 10.68 32.20
CA ILE A 172 7.16 10.87 33.13
C ILE A 172 7.19 9.80 34.22
N ALA A 173 7.39 8.53 33.86
CA ALA A 173 7.52 7.43 34.81
C ALA A 173 8.67 7.67 35.80
N SER A 174 9.83 8.09 35.31
CA SER A 174 10.99 8.40 36.15
C SER A 174 10.71 9.56 37.12
N LEU A 175 10.03 10.63 36.68
CA LEU A 175 9.63 11.75 37.52
C LEU A 175 8.63 11.33 38.61
N LEU A 176 7.63 10.51 38.29
CA LEU A 176 6.68 9.98 39.26
C LEU A 176 7.36 9.10 40.31
N HIS A 177 8.31 8.27 39.88
CA HIS A 177 9.10 7.43 40.78
C HIS A 177 9.92 8.30 41.76
N PHE A 178 10.67 9.26 41.24
CA PHE A 178 11.47 10.17 42.03
C PHE A 178 10.66 10.98 43.04
N GLN A 179 9.48 11.51 42.62
CA GLN A 179 8.57 12.22 43.53
C GLN A 179 8.01 11.31 44.63
N GLY A 180 7.74 10.04 44.29
CA GLY A 180 7.31 9.03 45.25
C GLY A 180 8.38 8.76 46.32
N ASP A 181 9.65 8.71 45.93
CA ASP A 181 10.74 8.46 46.85
C ASP A 181 11.03 9.60 47.84
N ILE A 182 10.83 10.85 47.36
CA ILE A 182 11.01 12.06 48.20
C ILE A 182 9.79 12.30 49.13
N SER A 183 8.61 11.76 48.78
CA SER A 183 7.41 12.01 49.56
C SER A 183 7.50 11.40 50.97
N GLY A 184 7.34 12.20 51.99
CA GLY A 184 7.23 11.78 53.39
C GLY A 184 5.85 11.21 53.76
N ASN A 185 4.85 11.31 52.87
CA ASN A 185 3.52 10.82 53.10
C ASN A 185 3.31 9.45 52.43
N ALA A 186 2.98 8.43 53.20
CA ALA A 186 2.80 7.05 52.75
C ALA A 186 1.69 6.92 51.69
N ASP A 187 0.58 7.65 51.84
CA ASP A 187 -0.57 7.60 50.92
C ASP A 187 -0.18 8.24 49.56
N VAL A 188 0.56 9.36 49.58
CA VAL A 188 1.07 10.01 48.37
C VAL A 188 2.09 9.11 47.67
N LYS A 189 2.98 8.46 48.40
CA LYS A 189 3.95 7.49 47.86
C LYS A 189 3.24 6.31 47.19
N ALA A 190 2.22 5.76 47.82
CA ALA A 190 1.40 4.68 47.25
C ALA A 190 0.69 5.11 45.96
N ALA A 191 0.05 6.29 45.95
CA ALA A 191 -0.61 6.83 44.76
C ALA A 191 0.32 7.11 43.61
N LEU A 192 1.54 7.66 43.86
CA LEU A 192 2.54 7.91 42.85
C LEU A 192 3.13 6.63 42.28
N LYS A 193 3.34 5.61 43.10
CA LYS A 193 3.77 4.28 42.66
C LYS A 193 2.75 3.64 41.73
N GLU A 194 1.47 3.75 42.07
CA GLU A 194 0.37 3.25 41.24
C GLU A 194 0.31 4.00 39.88
N ALA A 195 0.37 5.34 39.91
CA ALA A 195 0.43 6.15 38.69
C ALA A 195 1.62 5.79 37.79
N ASN A 196 2.81 5.59 38.40
CA ASN A 196 4.02 5.16 37.69
C ASN A 196 3.82 3.81 36.99
N GLY A 197 3.24 2.82 37.70
CA GLY A 197 2.91 1.51 37.12
C GLY A 197 2.05 1.60 35.88
N ARG A 198 1.03 2.48 35.91
CA ARG A 198 0.12 2.74 34.78
C ARG A 198 0.82 3.40 33.60
N VAL A 199 1.65 4.42 33.84
CA VAL A 199 2.42 5.07 32.77
C VAL A 199 3.36 4.08 32.08
N LEU A 200 4.03 3.22 32.86
CA LEU A 200 4.89 2.17 32.32
C LEU A 200 4.10 1.13 31.51
N ALA A 201 2.90 0.75 31.94
CA ALA A 201 2.02 -0.14 31.21
C ALA A 201 1.63 0.45 29.85
N VAL A 202 1.19 1.71 29.82
CA VAL A 202 0.88 2.44 28.57
C VAL A 202 2.11 2.54 27.66
N ALA A 203 3.30 2.83 28.22
CA ALA A 203 4.53 2.92 27.45
C ALA A 203 4.94 1.58 26.80
N ARG A 204 4.70 0.45 27.50
CA ARG A 204 4.94 -0.91 26.95
C ARG A 204 3.96 -1.23 25.83
N VAL A 205 2.68 -0.98 26.05
CA VAL A 205 1.61 -1.09 25.04
C VAL A 205 2.00 -0.32 23.78
N HIS A 206 2.35 0.94 23.94
CA HIS A 206 2.74 1.81 22.82
C HIS A 206 3.97 1.25 22.07
N ARG A 207 5.00 0.80 22.79
CA ARG A 207 6.21 0.26 22.18
C ARG A 207 5.96 -1.02 21.39
N SER A 208 5.20 -1.97 21.94
CA SER A 208 4.94 -3.28 21.30
C SER A 208 4.15 -3.14 20.00
N LEU A 209 3.31 -2.13 19.87
CA LEU A 209 2.47 -1.91 18.69
C LEU A 209 3.21 -1.23 17.53
N TYR A 210 4.20 -0.39 17.82
CA TYR A 210 4.84 0.45 16.79
C TYR A 210 6.27 0.03 16.44
N THR A 211 6.72 -1.15 16.89
CA THR A 211 8.03 -1.71 16.52
C THR A 211 8.07 -2.38 15.15
N SER A 212 6.95 -2.73 14.55
CA SER A 212 6.87 -3.36 13.22
C SER A 212 6.52 -2.36 12.11
N LEU A 213 7.11 -2.57 10.93
CA LEU A 213 7.13 -1.64 9.79
C LEU A 213 5.79 -1.45 9.08
N ASP A 214 4.81 -2.32 9.31
CA ASP A 214 3.57 -2.36 8.50
C ASP A 214 2.39 -2.87 9.35
N VAL A 215 1.97 -2.07 10.35
CA VAL A 215 0.90 -2.51 11.24
C VAL A 215 -0.41 -1.82 10.88
N ARG A 216 -1.03 -2.27 9.79
CA ARG A 216 -2.49 -2.05 9.61
C ARG A 216 -3.30 -2.91 10.58
N TRP A 217 -2.78 -4.08 10.93
CA TRP A 217 -3.47 -5.08 11.74
C TRP A 217 -2.56 -5.64 12.83
N VAL A 218 -3.02 -5.62 14.07
CA VAL A 218 -2.35 -6.13 15.25
C VAL A 218 -3.00 -7.45 15.64
N SER A 219 -2.21 -8.52 15.79
CA SER A 219 -2.67 -9.77 16.41
C SER A 219 -2.90 -9.54 17.90
N LEU A 220 -4.15 -9.58 18.36
CA LEU A 220 -4.46 -9.41 19.79
C LEU A 220 -3.94 -10.57 20.64
N ALA A 221 -3.88 -11.78 20.07
CA ALA A 221 -3.33 -12.95 20.76
C ALA A 221 -1.86 -12.74 21.12
N ASP A 222 -1.02 -12.36 20.15
CA ASP A 222 0.41 -12.12 20.39
C ASP A 222 0.64 -10.92 21.28
N TYR A 223 -0.09 -9.86 21.03
CA TYR A 223 0.03 -8.60 21.77
C TYR A 223 -0.32 -8.76 23.24
N LEU A 224 -1.49 -9.32 23.56
CA LEU A 224 -1.93 -9.52 24.94
C LEU A 224 -1.13 -10.60 25.65
N SER A 225 -0.69 -11.66 24.97
CA SER A 225 0.23 -12.67 25.55
C SER A 225 1.50 -12.03 26.07
N ASN A 226 2.11 -11.13 25.27
CA ASN A 226 3.33 -10.43 25.69
C ASN A 226 3.06 -9.48 26.86
N LEU A 227 1.94 -8.73 26.81
CA LEU A 227 1.54 -7.81 27.86
C LEU A 227 1.30 -8.53 29.19
N ILE A 228 0.59 -9.66 29.19
CA ILE A 228 0.28 -10.46 30.36
C ILE A 228 1.54 -11.08 30.94
N ARG A 229 2.46 -11.58 30.09
CA ARG A 229 3.76 -12.09 30.53
C ARG A 229 4.57 -11.01 31.27
N ASP A 230 4.56 -9.79 30.76
CA ASP A 230 5.22 -8.66 31.42
C ASP A 230 4.60 -8.31 32.77
N LEU A 231 3.26 -8.38 32.89
CA LEU A 231 2.56 -8.16 34.15
C LEU A 231 2.91 -9.27 35.18
N GLN A 232 3.01 -10.51 34.77
CA GLN A 232 3.45 -11.62 35.62
C GLN A 232 4.86 -11.37 36.19
N ASN A 233 5.81 -10.97 35.35
CA ASN A 233 7.20 -10.71 35.72
C ASN A 233 7.33 -9.57 36.76
N VAL A 234 6.47 -8.52 36.63
CA VAL A 234 6.47 -7.39 37.58
C VAL A 234 5.88 -7.80 38.93
N SER A 235 4.89 -8.69 38.94
CA SER A 235 4.27 -9.21 40.18
C SER A 235 5.18 -10.19 40.92
N SER A 236 6.22 -10.72 40.28
CA SER A 236 7.17 -11.72 40.79
C SER A 236 8.32 -11.15 41.63
N GLY A 237 8.19 -9.97 42.19
CA GLY A 237 9.20 -9.29 43.01
C GLY A 237 9.60 -10.04 44.27
N GLY A 238 10.32 -11.19 44.15
CA GLY A 238 11.20 -11.74 45.17
C GLY A 238 10.62 -12.72 46.20
N GLY A 239 9.46 -13.35 45.94
CA GLY A 239 8.92 -14.36 46.87
C GLY A 239 8.44 -15.63 46.14
N ASP A 240 8.46 -16.76 46.83
CA ASP A 240 8.12 -18.12 46.34
C ASP A 240 6.63 -18.32 45.99
N HIS A 241 5.79 -17.32 46.22
CA HIS A 241 4.33 -17.35 45.96
C HIS A 241 3.94 -16.37 44.86
N GLN A 242 3.71 -16.90 43.64
CA GLN A 242 3.32 -16.12 42.47
C GLN A 242 1.82 -16.31 42.12
N SER A 243 1.13 -15.23 41.85
CA SER A 243 -0.18 -15.32 41.18
C SER A 243 0.00 -15.87 39.76
N THR A 244 -0.75 -16.91 39.40
CA THR A 244 -0.72 -17.49 38.05
C THR A 244 -1.74 -16.78 37.19
N ILE A 245 -1.29 -16.13 36.11
CA ILE A 245 -2.19 -15.54 35.13
C ILE A 245 -2.28 -16.47 33.93
N THR A 246 -3.46 -16.95 33.59
CA THR A 246 -3.72 -17.72 32.38
C THR A 246 -4.39 -16.86 31.33
N PHE A 247 -4.05 -17.06 30.06
CA PHE A 247 -4.60 -16.29 28.94
C PHE A 247 -5.07 -17.20 27.81
N VAL A 248 -6.32 -16.97 27.37
CA VAL A 248 -6.92 -17.63 26.22
C VAL A 248 -7.51 -16.58 25.29
N CYS A 249 -7.18 -16.66 24.01
CA CYS A 249 -7.58 -15.66 23.02
C CYS A 249 -7.93 -16.33 21.69
N ASP A 250 -9.03 -15.89 21.11
CA ASP A 250 -9.36 -16.19 19.72
C ASP A 250 -8.38 -15.46 18.77
N GLN A 251 -8.29 -15.92 17.52
CA GLN A 251 -7.48 -15.30 16.49
C GLN A 251 -8.14 -14.01 15.99
N ILE A 252 -7.89 -12.92 16.73
CA ILE A 252 -8.49 -11.61 16.46
C ILE A 252 -7.39 -10.64 16.05
N GLN A 253 -7.63 -9.90 14.96
CA GLN A 253 -6.79 -8.80 14.51
C GLN A 253 -7.54 -7.49 14.57
N THR A 254 -6.87 -6.42 14.99
CA THR A 254 -7.47 -5.08 15.10
C THR A 254 -6.51 -3.98 14.68
N GLY A 255 -7.02 -2.77 14.46
CA GLY A 255 -6.21 -1.58 14.27
C GLY A 255 -5.42 -1.20 15.54
N PRO A 256 -4.29 -0.47 15.42
CA PRO A 256 -3.44 -0.11 16.56
C PRO A 256 -4.17 0.64 17.69
N ASP A 257 -5.07 1.56 17.35
CA ASP A 257 -5.80 2.36 18.34
C ASP A 257 -6.74 1.54 19.22
N ALA A 258 -7.42 0.55 18.63
CA ALA A 258 -8.28 -0.35 19.39
C ALA A 258 -7.42 -1.33 20.21
N ALA A 259 -6.30 -1.81 19.66
CA ALA A 259 -5.35 -2.66 20.41
C ALA A 259 -4.83 -1.94 21.67
N VAL A 260 -4.47 -0.65 21.56
CA VAL A 260 -4.07 0.18 22.72
C VAL A 260 -5.18 0.23 23.76
N ALA A 261 -6.41 0.52 23.35
CA ALA A 261 -7.54 0.62 24.28
C ALA A 261 -7.80 -0.71 25.00
N ILE A 262 -7.82 -1.83 24.25
CA ILE A 262 -7.99 -3.18 24.79
C ILE A 262 -6.85 -3.53 25.76
N GLY A 263 -5.61 -3.25 25.40
CA GLY A 263 -4.45 -3.51 26.25
C GLY A 263 -4.46 -2.72 27.57
N ILE A 264 -4.88 -1.45 27.53
CA ILE A 264 -5.03 -0.63 28.74
C ILE A 264 -6.10 -1.22 29.65
N VAL A 265 -7.29 -1.58 29.10
CA VAL A 265 -8.36 -2.19 29.89
C VAL A 265 -7.90 -3.52 30.49
N ALA A 266 -7.31 -4.40 29.68
CA ALA A 266 -6.78 -5.68 30.18
C ALA A 266 -5.79 -5.47 31.33
N THR A 267 -4.85 -4.54 31.18
CA THR A 267 -3.86 -4.20 32.23
C THR A 267 -4.53 -3.74 33.53
N GLU A 268 -5.46 -2.79 33.44
CA GLU A 268 -6.13 -2.26 34.61
C GLU A 268 -6.99 -3.33 35.32
N LEU A 269 -7.70 -4.17 34.56
CA LEU A 269 -8.49 -5.27 35.15
C LEU A 269 -7.62 -6.32 35.83
N VAL A 270 -6.51 -6.74 35.18
CA VAL A 270 -5.55 -7.68 35.76
C VAL A 270 -4.91 -7.10 37.02
N LEU A 271 -4.45 -5.83 36.98
CA LEU A 271 -3.88 -5.18 38.16
C LEU A 271 -4.90 -5.05 39.31
N ASN A 272 -6.18 -4.81 39.00
CA ASN A 272 -7.25 -4.78 40.01
C ASN A 272 -7.45 -6.16 40.65
N ALA A 273 -7.48 -7.24 39.85
CA ALA A 273 -7.57 -8.61 40.37
C ALA A 273 -6.37 -8.95 41.26
N LEU A 274 -5.14 -8.73 40.81
CA LEU A 274 -3.93 -8.99 41.59
C LEU A 274 -3.87 -8.20 42.91
N LYS A 275 -4.40 -6.97 42.93
CA LYS A 275 -4.33 -6.08 44.10
C LYS A 275 -5.45 -6.31 45.12
N HIS A 276 -6.63 -6.68 44.64
CA HIS A 276 -7.84 -6.67 45.47
C HIS A 276 -8.46 -8.04 45.72
N ALA A 277 -8.29 -9.00 44.83
CA ALA A 277 -8.92 -10.31 44.97
C ALA A 277 -8.24 -11.15 46.06
N TYR A 278 -6.96 -10.99 46.29
CA TYR A 278 -6.14 -11.89 47.13
C TYR A 278 -5.41 -11.11 48.22
N PRO A 279 -6.06 -10.71 49.30
CA PRO A 279 -5.41 -9.90 50.33
C PRO A 279 -4.43 -10.66 51.23
N LYS A 280 -4.48 -11.99 51.25
CA LYS A 280 -3.61 -12.84 52.14
C LYS A 280 -2.60 -13.68 51.37
N GLU A 281 -3.02 -14.40 50.35
CA GLU A 281 -2.20 -15.29 49.55
C GLU A 281 -2.49 -15.06 48.06
N PRO A 282 -1.46 -15.11 47.17
CA PRO A 282 -1.68 -14.96 45.76
C PRO A 282 -2.56 -16.07 45.18
N GLY A 283 -3.39 -15.74 44.22
CA GLY A 283 -4.33 -16.68 43.58
C GLY A 283 -4.38 -16.52 42.05
N PRO A 284 -5.12 -17.41 41.38
CA PRO A 284 -5.20 -17.44 39.93
C PRO A 284 -6.02 -16.26 39.35
N VAL A 285 -5.54 -15.73 38.23
CA VAL A 285 -6.29 -14.76 37.40
C VAL A 285 -6.41 -15.34 35.99
N ARG A 286 -7.62 -15.38 35.47
CA ARG A 286 -7.92 -15.88 34.12
C ARG A 286 -8.30 -14.71 33.22
N VAL A 287 -7.64 -14.59 32.09
CA VAL A 287 -7.94 -13.57 31.06
C VAL A 287 -8.41 -14.29 29.80
N THR A 288 -9.55 -13.92 29.29
CA THR A 288 -10.09 -14.47 28.04
C THR A 288 -10.47 -13.35 27.10
N LEU A 289 -10.19 -13.53 25.79
CA LEU A 289 -10.66 -12.66 24.72
C LEU A 289 -11.31 -13.52 23.63
N GLN A 290 -12.61 -13.44 23.50
CA GLN A 290 -13.38 -14.32 22.63
C GLN A 290 -14.37 -13.53 21.78
N ALA A 291 -14.65 -14.06 20.59
CA ALA A 291 -15.63 -13.48 19.68
C ALA A 291 -16.96 -14.24 19.78
N TYR A 292 -18.04 -13.50 19.98
CA TYR A 292 -19.41 -14.02 20.07
C TYR A 292 -20.31 -13.30 19.05
N GLY A 293 -20.52 -13.92 17.90
CA GLY A 293 -21.33 -13.32 16.82
C GLY A 293 -20.76 -12.01 16.31
N SER A 294 -21.40 -10.88 16.60
CA SER A 294 -20.96 -9.53 16.19
C SER A 294 -20.19 -8.77 17.27
N GLU A 295 -19.90 -9.39 18.41
CA GLU A 295 -19.24 -8.76 19.55
C GLU A 295 -17.99 -9.52 19.97
N ILE A 296 -17.09 -8.82 20.63
CA ILE A 296 -15.91 -9.39 21.31
C ILE A 296 -16.07 -9.17 22.78
N GLU A 297 -15.73 -10.18 23.56
CA GLU A 297 -15.72 -10.16 25.00
C GLU A 297 -14.29 -10.32 25.51
N LEU A 298 -13.82 -9.32 26.26
CA LEU A 298 -12.63 -9.41 27.11
C LEU A 298 -13.09 -9.63 28.54
N ALA A 299 -12.78 -10.78 29.12
CA ALA A 299 -13.10 -11.07 30.52
C ALA A 299 -11.82 -11.30 31.33
N VAL A 300 -11.83 -10.79 32.57
CA VAL A 300 -10.81 -11.04 33.59
C VAL A 300 -11.52 -11.59 34.83
N GLU A 301 -11.13 -12.79 35.23
CA GLU A 301 -11.75 -13.53 36.34
C GLU A 301 -10.72 -13.80 37.42
N ASP A 302 -11.13 -13.69 38.67
CA ASP A 302 -10.41 -14.10 39.87
C ASP A 302 -11.29 -15.00 40.77
N ASP A 303 -10.65 -15.84 41.57
CA ASP A 303 -11.29 -16.70 42.58
C ASP A 303 -11.13 -16.10 44.00
N GLY A 304 -10.98 -14.79 44.10
CA GLY A 304 -10.68 -14.09 45.33
C GLY A 304 -11.88 -13.82 46.23
N VAL A 305 -11.72 -12.81 47.06
CA VAL A 305 -12.74 -12.45 48.06
C VAL A 305 -14.06 -11.85 47.49
N GLY A 306 -14.09 -11.67 46.16
CA GLY A 306 -15.22 -11.03 45.47
C GLY A 306 -15.28 -9.51 45.64
N CYS A 307 -16.26 -8.89 45.03
CA CYS A 307 -16.50 -7.45 45.17
C CYS A 307 -17.27 -7.20 46.47
N LEU A 308 -16.54 -6.83 47.52
CA LEU A 308 -17.08 -6.65 48.87
C LEU A 308 -18.12 -5.51 49.01
N ASP A 309 -18.31 -4.71 48.00
CA ASP A 309 -19.28 -3.61 48.00
C ASP A 309 -20.15 -3.73 46.74
N GLY A 310 -21.38 -4.11 46.96
CA GLY A 310 -22.41 -4.39 45.95
C GLY A 310 -22.42 -3.44 44.75
N ILE A 311 -22.96 -3.94 43.65
CA ILE A 311 -23.11 -3.40 42.30
C ILE A 311 -23.69 -1.95 42.25
N ASP A 312 -24.06 -1.36 43.41
CA ASP A 312 -24.59 -0.01 43.54
C ASP A 312 -23.50 1.07 43.58
N GLY A 313 -23.36 1.75 42.45
CA GLY A 313 -22.49 2.83 41.99
C GLY A 313 -22.11 4.00 42.90
N LYS A 314 -21.99 3.85 44.23
CA LYS A 314 -21.71 4.92 45.21
C LYS A 314 -20.27 5.01 45.73
N ARG A 315 -19.37 4.13 45.35
CA ARG A 315 -17.94 4.31 45.73
C ARG A 315 -17.29 5.30 44.78
N ARG A 316 -16.44 6.21 45.33
CA ARG A 316 -15.60 7.12 44.54
C ARG A 316 -14.82 6.29 43.47
N ARG A 317 -15.20 6.43 42.23
CA ARG A 317 -14.52 5.79 41.06
C ARG A 317 -13.04 6.17 41.13
N GLY A 318 -12.21 5.23 41.48
CA GLY A 318 -10.74 5.40 41.45
C GLY A 318 -10.26 5.76 40.03
N LEU A 319 -9.04 6.24 39.90
CA LEU A 319 -8.50 6.66 38.63
C LEU A 319 -8.54 5.52 37.57
N GLY A 320 -8.28 4.25 38.01
CA GLY A 320 -8.34 3.07 37.12
C GLY A 320 -9.72 2.85 36.50
N GLN A 321 -10.78 2.95 37.28
CA GLN A 321 -12.15 2.81 36.78
C GLN A 321 -12.52 3.92 35.77
N ARG A 322 -12.00 5.13 35.95
CA ARG A 322 -12.20 6.23 34.98
C ARG A 322 -11.46 5.97 33.69
N ILE A 323 -10.25 5.40 33.74
CA ILE A 323 -9.46 5.02 32.55
C ILE A 323 -10.18 3.90 31.79
N ILE A 324 -10.62 2.85 32.49
CA ILE A 324 -11.37 1.74 31.89
C ILE A 324 -12.63 2.26 31.20
N ALA A 325 -13.41 3.12 31.88
CA ALA A 325 -14.62 3.71 31.30
C ALA A 325 -14.31 4.50 30.01
N GLY A 326 -13.29 5.37 30.01
CA GLY A 326 -12.91 6.13 28.83
C GLY A 326 -12.39 5.25 27.67
N MET A 327 -11.74 4.12 27.98
CA MET A 327 -11.30 3.17 26.95
C MET A 327 -12.46 2.31 26.44
N ALA A 328 -13.40 1.93 27.31
CA ALA A 328 -14.63 1.24 26.93
C ALA A 328 -15.49 2.12 25.99
N ASP A 329 -15.66 3.39 26.33
CA ASP A 329 -16.36 4.37 25.47
C ASP A 329 -15.67 4.49 24.08
N LYS A 330 -14.34 4.51 24.04
CA LYS A 330 -13.57 4.54 22.78
C LYS A 330 -13.79 3.29 21.93
N LEU A 331 -14.05 2.15 22.55
CA LEU A 331 -14.34 0.88 21.88
C LEU A 331 -15.85 0.71 21.59
N GLU A 332 -16.70 1.70 21.90
CA GLU A 332 -18.14 1.60 21.84
C GLU A 332 -18.66 0.40 22.66
N GLY A 333 -17.95 0.07 23.75
CA GLY A 333 -18.16 -1.11 24.56
C GLY A 333 -18.83 -0.83 25.89
N CYS A 334 -19.26 -1.90 26.53
CA CYS A 334 -19.88 -1.88 27.86
C CYS A 334 -19.07 -2.75 28.83
N LEU A 335 -18.72 -2.16 29.99
CA LEU A 335 -18.07 -2.89 31.08
C LEU A 335 -19.12 -3.30 32.12
N ARG A 336 -19.13 -4.59 32.52
CA ARG A 336 -19.91 -5.15 33.58
C ARG A 336 -19.06 -5.97 34.53
N TYR A 337 -19.56 -6.10 35.79
CA TYR A 337 -18.95 -6.95 36.81
C TYR A 337 -19.98 -8.00 37.22
N GLU A 338 -19.53 -9.24 37.29
CA GLU A 338 -20.31 -10.40 37.68
C GLU A 338 -19.70 -10.99 38.97
N GLU A 339 -20.51 -11.27 39.96
CA GLU A 339 -20.04 -11.98 41.18
C GLU A 339 -19.94 -13.46 40.87
N LEU A 340 -18.75 -14.01 41.15
CA LEU A 340 -18.52 -15.45 41.22
C LEU A 340 -18.54 -15.90 42.69
N ASN A 341 -18.76 -17.16 42.93
CA ASN A 341 -18.82 -17.66 44.30
C ASN A 341 -17.75 -18.78 44.49
N PRO A 342 -16.49 -18.47 44.88
CA PRO A 342 -15.93 -17.14 45.19
C PRO A 342 -15.39 -16.41 43.95
N GLY A 343 -15.18 -15.08 44.06
CA GLY A 343 -14.43 -14.28 43.08
C GLY A 343 -15.25 -13.23 42.33
N THR A 344 -14.60 -12.62 41.35
CA THR A 344 -15.20 -11.59 40.49
C THR A 344 -14.85 -11.86 39.02
N ARG A 345 -15.78 -11.61 38.10
CA ARG A 345 -15.59 -11.57 36.68
C ARG A 345 -15.87 -10.17 36.15
N ALA A 346 -14.87 -9.49 35.64
CA ALA A 346 -15.00 -8.21 34.95
C ALA A 346 -15.04 -8.44 33.44
N VAL A 347 -16.08 -7.96 32.76
CA VAL A 347 -16.36 -8.24 31.37
C VAL A 347 -16.50 -6.95 30.58
N LEU A 348 -15.64 -6.72 29.58
CA LEU A 348 -15.81 -5.68 28.59
C LEU A 348 -16.32 -6.31 27.28
N THR A 349 -17.49 -5.92 26.83
CA THR A 349 -18.07 -6.32 25.56
C THR A 349 -18.04 -5.14 24.59
N PHE A 350 -17.60 -5.35 23.36
CA PHE A 350 -17.52 -4.31 22.32
C PHE A 350 -17.77 -4.90 20.92
N PRO A 351 -18.33 -4.09 19.97
CA PRO A 351 -18.71 -4.58 18.66
C PRO A 351 -17.52 -4.86 17.75
N ILE A 352 -17.67 -5.84 16.84
CA ILE A 352 -16.75 -6.09 15.73
C ILE A 352 -17.00 -5.01 14.68
N GLY A 353 -16.30 -3.87 14.81
CA GLY A 353 -16.33 -2.79 13.82
C GLY A 353 -15.43 -3.05 12.61
N ASN A 354 -15.40 -2.10 11.67
CA ASN A 354 -14.57 -2.20 10.44
C ASN A 354 -13.05 -2.34 10.69
N GLN A 355 -12.59 -2.08 11.91
CA GLN A 355 -11.20 -2.17 12.32
C GLN A 355 -10.85 -3.46 13.07
N ILE A 356 -11.76 -4.44 13.10
CA ILE A 356 -11.55 -5.71 13.81
C ILE A 356 -11.87 -6.86 12.87
N LYS A 357 -10.99 -7.87 12.82
CA LYS A 357 -11.16 -9.10 12.03
C LYS A 357 -11.01 -10.30 12.95
N VAL A 358 -11.99 -11.17 12.92
CA VAL A 358 -11.90 -12.49 13.53
C VAL A 358 -11.47 -13.48 12.46
N LEU A 359 -10.31 -14.11 12.68
CA LEU A 359 -9.82 -15.15 11.78
C LEU A 359 -10.44 -16.46 12.25
N THR A 360 -11.55 -16.87 11.63
CA THR A 360 -12.13 -18.20 11.85
C THR A 360 -11.11 -19.26 11.41
N ASN A 361 -10.64 -20.09 12.34
CA ASN A 361 -9.97 -21.33 12.00
C ASN A 361 -11.00 -22.22 11.25
N VAL A 362 -10.98 -22.19 9.92
CA VAL A 362 -11.58 -23.27 9.14
C VAL A 362 -10.65 -24.47 9.35
N PRO A 363 -11.09 -25.55 10.02
CA PRO A 363 -10.29 -26.76 10.07
C PRO A 363 -10.07 -27.20 8.63
N ALA A 364 -8.81 -27.39 8.23
CA ALA A 364 -8.48 -27.98 6.95
C ALA A 364 -9.24 -29.31 6.88
N ALA A 365 -10.15 -29.40 5.93
CA ALA A 365 -10.83 -30.65 5.62
C ALA A 365 -9.77 -31.68 5.24
N SER A 366 -9.62 -32.69 6.09
CA SER A 366 -8.83 -33.90 5.88
C SER A 366 -9.43 -34.80 4.82
#